data_d60387915f0ad69aafb8fb7304bed5b2
#
_entry.id   d60387915f0ad69aafb8fb7304bed5b2
#
_cell.length_a   1.000
_cell.length_b   1.000
_cell.length_c   1.000
_cell.angle_alpha   90.00
_cell.angle_beta   90.00
_cell.angle_gamma   90.00
#
_symmetry.space_group_name_H-M   'P 1'
#
loop_
_entity.id
_entity.type
_entity.pdbx_description
1 polymer ?
#
loop_
_entity_poly.entity_id
_entity_poly.type
_entity_poly.pdbx_seq_one_letter_code
_entity_poly.pdbx_strand_id
1 'polypeptide(L)' 'MTKQEAVVVETYTGICMLTGDDRKLAYEYAEKLLGHPIYTHEFPKYANKLKELCKPDFIEICRRLGD' A
#
# COMPACT_ATOMS: atom_id res chain seq x y z
N MET A 1 5.50 14.10 1.63
CA MET A 1 4.63 12.90 1.48
C MET A 1 4.10 12.47 2.83
N THR A 2 2.82 12.22 2.94
CA THR A 2 2.23 11.73 4.18
C THR A 2 2.49 10.24 4.35
N LYS A 3 2.29 9.75 5.59
CA LYS A 3 2.44 8.30 5.83
C LYS A 3 1.44 7.49 5.02
N GLN A 4 0.22 7.99 4.84
CA GLN A 4 -0.79 7.30 4.02
C GLN A 4 -0.37 7.23 2.56
N GLU A 5 0.20 8.29 2.03
CA GLU A 5 0.73 8.29 0.68
C GLU A 5 1.87 7.31 0.54
N ALA A 6 2.76 7.25 1.55
CA ALA A 6 3.86 6.30 1.55
C ALA A 6 3.36 4.85 1.55
N VAL A 7 2.28 4.58 2.29
CA VAL A 7 1.67 3.23 2.30
C VAL A 7 1.18 2.84 0.91
N VAL A 8 0.52 3.75 0.21
CA VAL A 8 0.02 3.49 -1.15
C VAL A 8 1.18 3.23 -2.10
N VAL A 9 2.22 4.07 -2.06
CA VAL A 9 3.39 3.92 -2.91
C VAL A 9 4.10 2.60 -2.63
N GLU A 10 4.27 2.25 -1.35
CA GLU A 10 4.88 0.98 -0.96
C GLU A 10 4.07 -0.20 -1.49
N THR A 11 2.75 -0.15 -1.37
CA THR A 11 1.89 -1.23 -1.82
C THR A 11 1.96 -1.41 -3.34
N TYR A 12 1.99 -0.31 -4.07
CA TYR A 12 2.03 -0.37 -5.53
C TYR A 12 3.39 -0.78 -6.06
N THR A 13 4.47 -0.21 -5.53
CA THR A 13 5.83 -0.43 -6.05
C THR A 13 6.53 -1.64 -5.45
N GLY A 14 6.09 -2.08 -4.27
CA GLY A 14 6.78 -3.14 -3.55
C GLY A 14 8.04 -2.67 -2.82
N ILE A 15 8.32 -1.37 -2.84
CA ILE A 15 9.48 -0.81 -2.16
C ILE A 15 9.10 -0.50 -0.71
N CYS A 16 9.87 -1.04 0.24
CA CYS A 16 9.61 -0.83 1.65
C CYS A 16 10.03 0.57 2.07
N MET A 17 9.05 1.44 2.34
CA MET A 17 9.29 2.83 2.73
C MET A 17 9.01 3.09 4.21
N LEU A 18 8.28 2.19 4.85
CA LEU A 18 7.90 2.33 6.25
C LEU A 18 8.69 1.37 7.12
N THR A 19 9.06 1.82 8.32
CA THR A 19 9.80 1.01 9.28
C THR A 19 9.14 1.07 10.64
N GLY A 20 9.46 0.09 11.51
CA GLY A 20 8.96 0.06 12.87
C GLY A 20 7.44 -0.05 12.94
N ASP A 21 6.84 0.77 13.80
CA ASP A 21 5.40 0.72 14.05
C ASP A 21 4.57 1.19 12.85
N ASP A 22 5.17 1.96 11.95
CA ASP A 22 4.45 2.47 10.77
C ASP A 22 4.10 1.36 9.78
N ARG A 23 4.72 0.19 9.90
CA ARG A 23 4.41 -0.94 9.05
C ARG A 23 2.97 -1.43 9.26
N LYS A 24 2.40 -1.17 10.42
CA LYS A 24 1.00 -1.50 10.68
C LYS A 24 0.07 -0.81 9.69
N LEU A 25 0.42 0.39 9.27
CA LEU A 25 -0.39 1.15 8.31
C LEU A 25 -0.51 0.41 6.99
N ALA A 26 0.56 -0.24 6.55
CA ALA A 26 0.54 -1.03 5.32
C ALA A 26 -0.39 -2.23 5.45
N TYR A 27 -0.39 -2.90 6.60
CA TYR A 27 -1.27 -4.03 6.84
C TYR A 27 -2.73 -3.58 6.88
N GLU A 28 -3.02 -2.48 7.56
CA GLU A 28 -4.37 -1.93 7.64
C GLU A 28 -4.91 -1.55 6.27
N TYR A 29 -4.06 -0.91 5.46
CA TYR A 29 -4.43 -0.54 4.11
C TYR A 29 -4.73 -1.77 3.25
N ALA A 30 -3.88 -2.79 3.33
CA ALA A 30 -4.07 -4.02 2.59
C ALA A 30 -5.37 -4.73 3.00
N GLU A 31 -5.66 -4.79 4.31
CA GLU A 31 -6.90 -5.36 4.79
C GLU A 31 -8.13 -4.63 4.25
N LYS A 32 -8.03 -3.31 4.21
CA LYS A 32 -9.12 -2.47 3.69
C LYS A 32 -9.36 -2.73 2.21
N LEU A 33 -8.30 -2.87 1.43
CA LEU A 33 -8.42 -3.16 0.00
C LEU A 33 -8.97 -4.55 -0.28
N LEU A 34 -8.53 -5.52 0.50
CA LEU A 34 -8.92 -6.92 0.29
C LEU A 34 -10.26 -7.28 0.94
N GLY A 35 -10.66 -6.51 1.97
CA GLY A 35 -11.89 -6.79 2.71
C GLY A 35 -11.76 -7.90 3.73
N HIS A 36 -10.52 -8.36 4.03
CA HIS A 36 -10.27 -9.36 5.04
C HIS A 36 -8.84 -9.20 5.57
N PRO A 37 -8.57 -9.69 6.81
CA PRO A 37 -7.21 -9.63 7.37
C PRO A 37 -6.24 -10.51 6.58
N ILE A 38 -4.97 -10.08 6.53
CA ILE A 38 -3.91 -10.89 5.93
C ILE A 38 -2.74 -10.97 6.90
N TYR A 39 -1.98 -12.06 6.81
CA TYR A 39 -0.78 -12.26 7.60
C TYR A 39 0.46 -11.85 6.79
N THR A 40 1.56 -11.61 7.51
CA THR A 40 2.82 -11.18 6.90
C THR A 40 3.25 -12.09 5.75
N HIS A 41 3.14 -13.39 5.94
CA HIS A 41 3.56 -14.37 4.94
C HIS A 41 2.65 -14.42 3.71
N GLU A 42 1.49 -13.80 3.79
CA GLU A 42 0.53 -13.76 2.68
C GLU A 42 0.73 -12.57 1.74
N PHE A 43 1.56 -11.59 2.13
CA PHE A 43 1.80 -10.43 1.28
C PHE A 43 2.30 -10.80 -0.12
N PRO A 44 3.28 -11.71 -0.27
CA PRO A 44 3.71 -12.11 -1.62
C PRO A 44 2.57 -12.73 -2.45
N LYS A 45 1.67 -13.46 -1.79
CA LYS A 45 0.54 -14.09 -2.45
C LYS A 45 -0.43 -13.05 -3.04
N TYR A 46 -0.66 -11.98 -2.30
CA TYR A 46 -1.61 -10.95 -2.70
C TYR A 46 -0.97 -9.74 -3.36
N ALA A 47 0.35 -9.76 -3.59
CA ALA A 47 1.07 -8.60 -4.09
C ALA A 47 0.49 -8.04 -5.38
N ASN A 48 0.21 -8.90 -6.36
CA ASN A 48 -0.34 -8.46 -7.64
C ASN A 48 -1.75 -7.90 -7.49
N LYS A 49 -2.57 -8.52 -6.66
CA LYS A 49 -3.93 -8.07 -6.42
C LYS A 49 -3.94 -6.71 -5.71
N LEU A 50 -3.09 -6.56 -4.70
CA LEU A 50 -2.96 -5.29 -3.99
C LEU A 50 -2.49 -4.18 -4.91
N LYS A 51 -1.56 -4.50 -5.82
CA LYS A 51 -1.07 -3.55 -6.81
C LYS A 51 -2.21 -3.05 -7.70
N GLU A 52 -3.06 -3.94 -8.17
CA GLU A 52 -4.20 -3.57 -8.99
C GLU A 52 -5.21 -2.73 -8.21
N LEU A 53 -5.50 -3.12 -6.97
CA LEU A 53 -6.50 -2.44 -6.15
C LEU A 53 -6.04 -1.04 -5.73
N CYS A 54 -4.74 -0.84 -5.50
CA CYS A 54 -4.22 0.46 -5.09
C CYS A 54 -3.83 1.37 -6.26
N LYS A 55 -3.91 0.87 -7.49
CA LYS A 55 -3.53 1.65 -8.67
C LYS A 55 -4.26 3.00 -8.77
N PRO A 56 -5.58 3.08 -8.58
CA PRO A 56 -6.26 4.38 -8.62
C PRO A 56 -5.73 5.36 -7.58
N ASP A 57 -5.47 4.88 -6.37
CA ASP A 57 -4.91 5.72 -5.30
C ASP A 57 -3.51 6.19 -5.65
N PHE A 58 -2.70 5.30 -6.23
CA PHE A 58 -1.35 5.62 -6.63
C PHE A 58 -1.34 6.68 -7.73
N ILE A 59 -2.20 6.55 -8.73
CA ILE A 59 -2.32 7.51 -9.82
C ILE A 59 -2.74 8.87 -9.29
N GLU A 60 -3.69 8.91 -8.35
CA GLU A 60 -4.14 10.14 -7.70
C GLU A 60 -2.99 10.86 -7.00
N ILE A 61 -2.17 10.12 -6.27
CA ILE A 61 -1.00 10.67 -5.57
C ILE A 61 0.01 11.23 -6.58
N CYS A 62 0.28 10.49 -7.63
CA CYS A 62 1.21 10.94 -8.67
C CYS A 62 0.72 12.23 -9.34
N ARG A 63 -0.58 12.33 -9.57
CA ARG A 63 -1.18 13.51 -10.16
C ARG A 63 -1.01 14.72 -9.26
N ARG A 64 -1.25 14.55 -7.95
CA ARG A 64 -1.11 15.65 -6.98
C ARG A 64 0.34 16.10 -6.83
N LEU A 65 1.28 15.15 -6.84
CA LEU A 65 2.70 15.48 -6.72
C LEU A 65 3.27 16.07 -8.01
N GLY A 66 2.66 15.74 -9.15
CA GLY A 66 3.08 16.26 -10.44
C GLY A 66 2.61 17.67 -10.73
N ASP A 67 1.63 18.11 -9.97
CA ASP A 67 1.13 19.48 -10.08
C ASP A 67 1.91 20.40 -9.14
#